data_d64b7771dd7dc87236a89ea122c3934b
#
_entry.id   d64b7771dd7dc87236a89ea122c3934b
#
_cell.length_a   1.000
_cell.length_b   1.000
_cell.length_c   1.000
_cell.angle_alpha   90.00
_cell.angle_beta   90.00
_cell.angle_gamma   90.00
#
_symmetry.space_group_name_H-M   'P 1'
#
loop_
_entity.id
_entity.type
_entity.pdbx_description
1 polymer ?
#
loop_
_entity_poly.entity_id
_entity_poly.type
_entity_poly.pdbx_seq_one_letter_code
_entity_poly.pdbx_strand_id
1 'polypeptide(L)'
;MANKWLFITGTDTDVGKTAIATGFLWLANSMGLRTAAIKPVAAGCEDTGTGLQNDDALQLQAIASHKLPYQQVNPVALEAAVAPHIAAQESGKTLSASRLVGFCRGVAILPVDMALIEGAGGWRVPLNDRETL
;
A
#
# COMPACT_ATOMS: atom_id res chain seq x y z
N MET A 1 6.79 17.14 -5.29
CA MET A 1 6.44 16.04 -6.21
C MET A 1 7.54 15.00 -6.20
N ALA A 2 7.17 13.73 -6.09
CA ALA A 2 8.16 12.65 -6.06
C ALA A 2 8.91 12.56 -7.39
N ASN A 3 10.24 12.49 -7.32
CA ASN A 3 11.10 12.32 -8.48
C ASN A 3 11.25 10.84 -8.87
N LYS A 4 11.04 9.95 -7.92
CA LYS A 4 11.13 8.50 -8.12
C LYS A 4 9.91 7.81 -7.54
N TRP A 5 9.41 6.84 -8.30
CA TRP A 5 8.34 5.97 -7.88
C TRP A 5 8.85 4.55 -7.90
N LEU A 6 8.62 3.81 -6.83
CA LEU A 6 8.93 2.39 -6.76
C LEU A 6 7.66 1.62 -6.50
N PHE A 7 7.43 0.59 -7.29
CA PHE A 7 6.33 -0.34 -7.07
C PHE A 7 6.92 -1.69 -6.64
N ILE A 8 6.56 -2.13 -5.44
CA ILE A 8 7.01 -3.40 -4.89
C ILE A 8 5.90 -4.42 -5.05
N THR A 9 6.21 -5.46 -5.79
CA THR A 9 5.30 -6.58 -6.00
C THR A 9 6.04 -7.91 -5.79
N GLY A 10 5.32 -9.00 -5.75
CA GLY A 10 5.90 -10.33 -5.59
C GLY A 10 5.10 -11.36 -6.38
N THR A 11 5.60 -12.58 -6.41
CA THR A 11 4.93 -13.68 -7.11
C THR A 11 3.85 -14.32 -6.25
N ASP A 12 3.85 -14.05 -4.94
CA ASP A 12 2.89 -14.62 -4.00
C ASP A 12 2.82 -13.75 -2.75
N THR A 13 1.87 -14.06 -1.86
CA THR A 13 1.76 -13.46 -0.53
C THR A 13 2.96 -13.90 0.32
N ASP A 14 3.41 -13.02 1.21
CA ASP A 14 4.48 -13.29 2.18
C ASP A 14 5.84 -13.63 1.56
N VAL A 15 6.14 -13.13 0.35
CA VAL A 15 7.45 -13.29 -0.27
C VAL A 15 8.46 -12.21 0.11
N GLY A 16 8.19 -11.46 1.18
CA GLY A 16 9.11 -10.46 1.70
C GLY A 16 8.96 -9.06 1.11
N LYS A 17 7.81 -8.75 0.50
CA LYS A 17 7.56 -7.42 -0.08
C LYS A 17 7.76 -6.30 0.93
N THR A 18 7.21 -6.44 2.13
CA THR A 18 7.29 -5.40 3.16
C THR A 18 8.71 -5.25 3.68
N ALA A 19 9.46 -6.35 3.85
CA ALA A 19 10.85 -6.29 4.25
C ALA A 19 11.70 -5.52 3.24
N ILE A 20 11.48 -5.77 1.95
CA ILE A 20 12.18 -5.06 0.87
C ILE A 20 11.74 -3.61 0.83
N ALA A 21 10.45 -3.34 0.91
CA ALA A 21 9.89 -1.98 0.89
C ALA A 21 10.45 -1.12 2.03
N THR A 22 10.42 -1.63 3.25
CA THR A 22 10.97 -0.91 4.41
C THR A 22 12.48 -0.72 4.29
N GLY A 23 13.21 -1.70 3.73
CA GLY A 23 14.63 -1.59 3.46
C GLY A 23 14.95 -0.46 2.47
N PHE A 24 14.20 -0.33 1.39
CA PHE A 24 14.35 0.77 0.43
C PHE A 24 14.05 2.12 1.06
N LEU A 25 13.00 2.22 1.86
CA LEU A 25 12.66 3.46 2.56
C LEU A 25 13.76 3.85 3.54
N TRP A 26 14.26 2.89 4.30
CA TRP A 26 15.35 3.13 5.24
C TRP A 26 16.59 3.63 4.51
N LEU A 27 16.96 2.97 3.42
CA LEU A 27 18.13 3.36 2.62
C LEU A 27 17.97 4.78 2.07
N ALA A 28 16.81 5.09 1.48
CA ALA A 28 16.55 6.42 0.95
C ALA A 28 16.61 7.49 2.04
N ASN A 29 16.02 7.21 3.21
CA ASN A 29 16.08 8.11 4.35
C ASN A 29 17.53 8.35 4.81
N SER A 30 18.35 7.29 4.84
CA SER A 30 19.75 7.40 5.24
C SER A 30 20.59 8.21 4.25
N MET A 31 20.13 8.31 3.01
CA MET A 31 20.76 9.14 1.97
C MET A 31 20.25 10.60 1.99
N GLY A 32 19.42 10.96 2.96
CA GLY A 32 18.85 12.29 3.07
C GLY A 32 17.64 12.56 2.17
N LEU A 33 17.09 11.52 1.52
CA LEU A 33 15.91 11.67 0.68
C LEU A 33 14.63 11.68 1.55
N ARG A 34 13.65 12.46 1.11
CA ARG A 34 12.33 12.47 1.74
C ARG A 34 11.48 11.39 1.10
N THR A 35 10.81 10.58 1.92
CA THR A 35 10.07 9.42 1.43
C THR A 35 8.62 9.44 1.88
N ALA A 36 7.75 8.91 1.04
CA ALA A 36 6.37 8.58 1.38
C ALA A 36 6.07 7.17 0.91
N ALA A 37 5.13 6.52 1.53
CA ALA A 37 4.75 5.16 1.19
C ALA A 37 3.24 5.00 1.17
N ILE A 38 2.76 4.11 0.31
CA ILE A 38 1.36 3.75 0.23
C ILE A 38 1.23 2.25 -0.07
N LYS A 39 0.32 1.61 0.64
CA LYS A 39 -0.20 0.29 0.32
C LYS A 39 -1.69 0.48 0.01
N PRO A 40 -2.05 0.68 -1.27
CA PRO A 40 -3.40 1.12 -1.60
C PRO A 40 -4.49 0.11 -1.19
N VAL A 41 -4.19 -1.17 -1.27
CA VAL A 41 -5.11 -2.24 -0.85
C VAL A 41 -4.41 -3.17 0.12
N ALA A 42 -5.05 -3.49 1.23
CA ALA A 42 -4.60 -4.53 2.16
C ALA A 42 -5.78 -5.42 2.55
N ALA A 43 -5.57 -6.73 2.54
CA ALA A 43 -6.53 -7.71 3.05
C ALA A 43 -6.01 -8.30 4.38
N GLY A 44 -6.88 -8.97 5.12
CA GLY A 44 -6.53 -9.52 6.42
C GLY A 44 -6.25 -8.45 7.47
N CYS A 45 -6.88 -7.30 7.35
CA CYS A 45 -6.72 -6.22 8.31
C CYS A 45 -7.44 -6.52 9.63
N GLU A 46 -6.87 -6.02 10.73
CA GLU A 46 -7.44 -6.19 12.05
C GLU A 46 -8.08 -4.89 12.53
N ASP A 47 -9.20 -5.00 13.24
CA ASP A 47 -9.83 -3.84 13.87
C ASP A 47 -9.10 -3.52 15.17
N THR A 48 -8.49 -2.34 15.22
CA THR A 48 -7.71 -1.87 16.38
C THR A 48 -8.50 -0.94 17.29
N GLY A 49 -9.81 -0.82 17.07
CA GLY A 49 -10.66 0.13 17.80
C GLY A 49 -10.76 1.51 17.13
N THR A 50 -9.83 1.84 16.24
CA THR A 50 -9.82 3.08 15.44
C THR A 50 -10.04 2.81 13.96
N GLY A 51 -10.37 1.58 13.60
CA GLY A 51 -10.60 1.13 12.23
C GLY A 51 -9.73 -0.06 11.88
N LEU A 52 -9.91 -0.58 10.67
CA LEU A 52 -9.14 -1.70 10.16
C LEU A 52 -7.70 -1.27 9.85
N GLN A 53 -6.72 -2.02 10.33
CA GLN A 53 -5.31 -1.75 10.09
C GLN A 53 -4.57 -3.02 9.67
N ASN A 54 -3.58 -2.84 8.81
CA ASN A 54 -2.71 -3.88 8.30
C ASN A 54 -1.29 -3.66 8.83
N ASP A 55 -0.62 -4.72 9.27
CA ASP A 55 0.71 -4.63 9.86
C ASP A 55 1.75 -4.12 8.85
N ASP A 56 1.68 -4.55 7.60
CA ASP A 56 2.60 -4.09 6.55
C ASP A 56 2.47 -2.58 6.34
N ALA A 57 1.23 -2.08 6.28
CA ALA A 57 0.98 -0.65 6.12
C ALA A 57 1.49 0.14 7.34
N LEU A 58 1.33 -0.40 8.54
CA LEU A 58 1.87 0.24 9.76
C LEU A 58 3.39 0.32 9.72
N GLN A 59 4.07 -0.72 9.23
CA GLN A 59 5.53 -0.71 9.08
C GLN A 59 5.97 0.35 8.07
N LEU A 60 5.30 0.46 6.93
CA LEU A 60 5.57 1.48 5.92
C LEU A 60 5.37 2.88 6.51
N GLN A 61 4.26 3.09 7.22
CA GLN A 61 3.95 4.36 7.87
C GLN A 61 5.06 4.78 8.86
N ALA A 62 5.56 3.82 9.63
CA ALA A 62 6.57 4.08 10.65
C ALA A 62 7.92 4.48 10.03
N ILE A 63 8.29 3.88 8.91
CA ILE A 63 9.60 4.09 8.28
C ILE A 63 9.62 5.31 7.36
N ALA A 64 8.56 5.57 6.60
CA ALA A 64 8.52 6.72 5.70
C ALA A 64 8.76 8.03 6.46
N SER A 65 9.64 8.89 5.93
CA SER A 65 9.99 10.14 6.62
C SER A 65 8.85 11.16 6.58
N HIS A 66 8.05 11.17 5.53
CA HIS A 66 6.87 12.02 5.44
C HIS A 66 5.69 11.27 6.08
N LYS A 67 5.24 11.76 7.24
CA LYS A 67 4.20 11.08 8.00
C LYS A 67 2.82 11.39 7.45
N LEU A 68 2.08 10.34 7.14
CA LEU A 68 0.71 10.41 6.64
C LEU A 68 -0.24 9.73 7.63
N PRO A 69 -1.51 10.16 7.70
CA PRO A 69 -2.53 9.40 8.43
C PRO A 69 -2.66 8.00 7.84
N TYR A 70 -3.05 7.05 8.67
CA TYR A 70 -3.15 5.65 8.24
C TYR A 70 -4.03 5.49 6.98
N GLN A 71 -5.15 6.20 6.91
CA GLN A 71 -6.08 6.12 5.78
C GLN A 71 -5.49 6.59 4.45
N GLN A 72 -4.42 7.39 4.49
CA GLN A 72 -3.69 7.78 3.28
C GLN A 72 -2.61 6.78 2.92
N VAL A 73 -2.06 6.07 3.90
CA VAL A 73 -1.11 4.99 3.66
C VAL A 73 -1.83 3.74 3.12
N ASN A 74 -2.98 3.41 3.72
CA ASN A 74 -3.78 2.26 3.31
C ASN A 74 -5.25 2.67 3.14
N PRO A 75 -5.59 3.28 2.00
CA PRO A 75 -6.97 3.77 1.78
C PRO A 75 -8.02 2.68 1.65
N VAL A 76 -7.66 1.49 1.18
CA VAL A 76 -8.59 0.37 1.10
C VAL A 76 -8.12 -0.76 2.01
N ALA A 77 -8.69 -0.82 3.21
CA ALA A 77 -8.41 -1.85 4.20
C ALA A 77 -9.56 -2.86 4.22
N LEU A 78 -9.25 -4.13 4.01
CA LEU A 78 -10.22 -5.21 3.92
C LEU A 78 -9.99 -6.22 5.05
N GLU A 79 -11.06 -6.65 5.71
CA GLU A 79 -10.97 -7.51 6.88
C GLU A 79 -10.61 -8.95 6.54
N ALA A 80 -11.28 -9.53 5.54
CA ALA A 80 -11.09 -10.93 5.20
C ALA A 80 -9.68 -11.22 4.67
N ALA A 81 -9.03 -12.25 5.21
CA ALA A 81 -7.69 -12.67 4.82
C ALA A 81 -7.74 -13.56 3.56
N VAL A 82 -8.32 -13.03 2.49
CA VAL A 82 -8.49 -13.69 1.20
C VAL A 82 -8.08 -12.73 0.10
N ALA A 83 -8.12 -13.17 -1.16
CA ALA A 83 -7.77 -12.30 -2.29
C ALA A 83 -8.57 -10.98 -2.24
N PRO A 84 -7.97 -9.83 -2.59
CA PRO A 84 -8.62 -8.53 -2.44
C PRO A 84 -10.00 -8.42 -3.07
N HIS A 85 -10.21 -8.99 -4.26
CA HIS A 85 -11.52 -8.93 -4.92
C HIS A 85 -12.60 -9.68 -4.13
N ILE A 86 -12.25 -10.80 -3.50
CA ILE A 86 -13.16 -11.57 -2.66
C ILE A 86 -13.44 -10.82 -1.35
N ALA A 87 -12.41 -10.32 -0.71
CA ALA A 87 -12.54 -9.53 0.52
C ALA A 87 -13.40 -8.29 0.30
N ALA A 88 -13.25 -7.62 -0.86
CA ALA A 88 -14.07 -6.47 -1.22
C ALA A 88 -15.54 -6.84 -1.39
N GLN A 89 -15.83 -7.94 -2.08
CA GLN A 89 -17.20 -8.43 -2.24
C GLN A 89 -17.84 -8.75 -0.89
N GLU A 90 -17.13 -9.42 -0.01
CA GLU A 90 -17.62 -9.77 1.33
C GLU A 90 -17.93 -8.53 2.17
N SER A 91 -17.18 -7.46 2.02
CA SER A 91 -17.36 -6.22 2.77
C SER A 91 -18.24 -5.19 2.07
N GLY A 92 -18.74 -5.50 0.86
CA GLY A 92 -19.56 -4.59 0.07
C GLY A 92 -18.78 -3.43 -0.56
N LYS A 93 -17.45 -3.53 -0.62
CA LYS A 93 -16.59 -2.50 -1.22
C LYS A 93 -16.34 -2.81 -2.68
N THR A 94 -16.12 -1.75 -3.47
CA THR A 94 -15.77 -1.86 -4.89
C THR A 94 -14.32 -1.47 -5.09
N LEU A 95 -13.55 -2.29 -5.81
CA LEU A 95 -12.19 -2.00 -6.20
C LEU A 95 -12.11 -1.67 -7.69
N SER A 96 -11.34 -0.65 -8.03
CA SER A 96 -11.04 -0.32 -9.42
C SER A 96 -9.62 0.22 -9.54
N ALA A 97 -8.98 -0.04 -10.68
CA ALA A 97 -7.63 0.45 -10.93
C ALA A 97 -7.57 1.97 -10.91
N SER A 98 -8.55 2.65 -11.49
CA SER A 98 -8.56 4.12 -11.54
C SER A 98 -8.63 4.74 -10.15
N ARG A 99 -9.42 4.15 -9.25
CA ARG A 99 -9.51 4.62 -7.86
C ARG A 99 -8.19 4.45 -7.12
N LEU A 100 -7.55 3.30 -7.27
CA LEU A 100 -6.26 3.03 -6.65
C LEU A 100 -5.16 3.94 -7.20
N VAL A 101 -5.14 4.18 -8.50
CA VAL A 101 -4.22 5.13 -9.12
C VAL A 101 -4.43 6.54 -8.56
N GLY A 102 -5.68 6.94 -8.33
CA GLY A 102 -6.00 8.23 -7.71
C GLY A 102 -5.37 8.38 -6.34
N PHE A 103 -5.45 7.36 -5.50
CA PHE A 103 -4.80 7.38 -4.19
C PHE A 103 -3.28 7.48 -4.30
N CYS A 104 -2.68 6.71 -5.22
CA CYS A 104 -1.23 6.76 -5.44
C CYS A 104 -0.77 8.13 -5.93
N ARG A 105 -1.53 8.75 -6.82
CA ARG A 105 -1.22 10.12 -7.29
C ARG A 105 -1.27 11.14 -6.17
N GLY A 106 -2.21 10.99 -5.24
CA GLY A 106 -2.30 11.85 -4.07
C GLY A 106 -1.04 11.81 -3.20
N VAL A 107 -0.40 10.66 -3.09
CA VAL A 107 0.88 10.52 -2.39
C VAL A 107 2.04 11.06 -3.21
N ALA A 108 2.02 10.83 -4.51
CA ALA A 108 3.13 11.21 -5.38
C ALA A 108 3.28 12.73 -5.59
N ILE A 109 2.21 13.51 -5.40
CA ILE A 109 2.29 14.98 -5.49
C ILE A 109 2.83 15.62 -4.21
N LEU A 110 3.06 14.85 -3.15
CA LEU A 110 3.65 15.37 -1.92
C LEU A 110 5.08 15.84 -2.14
N PRO A 111 5.59 16.76 -1.28
CA PRO A 111 6.95 17.27 -1.40
C PRO A 111 7.98 16.24 -0.90
N VAL A 112 8.04 15.11 -1.58
CA VAL A 112 8.97 14.02 -1.28
C VAL A 112 9.82 13.70 -2.50
N ASP A 113 10.95 13.05 -2.27
CA ASP A 113 11.87 12.67 -3.34
C ASP A 113 11.54 11.29 -3.90
N MET A 114 11.00 10.40 -3.07
CA MET A 114 10.65 9.04 -3.46
C MET A 114 9.28 8.67 -2.87
N ALA A 115 8.41 8.12 -3.71
CA ALA A 115 7.15 7.51 -3.31
C ALA A 115 7.23 6.01 -3.58
N LEU A 116 6.94 5.20 -2.56
CA LEU A 116 6.97 3.75 -2.65
C LEU A 116 5.55 3.21 -2.56
N ILE A 117 5.20 2.33 -3.50
CA ILE A 117 3.89 1.69 -3.56
C ILE A 117 4.10 0.19 -3.36
N GLU A 118 3.43 -0.38 -2.37
CA GLU A 118 3.46 -1.82 -2.14
C GLU A 118 2.15 -2.45 -2.61
N GLY A 119 2.24 -3.44 -3.47
CA GLY A 119 1.10 -4.25 -3.90
C GLY A 119 0.63 -5.20 -2.80
N ALA A 120 -0.55 -5.78 -3.00
CA ALA A 120 -1.11 -6.80 -2.12
C ALA A 120 -1.14 -8.15 -2.83
N GLY A 121 -0.85 -9.22 -2.08
CA GLY A 121 -0.83 -10.57 -2.63
C GLY A 121 0.28 -10.79 -3.64
N GLY A 122 -0.01 -11.58 -4.68
CA GLY A 122 0.97 -11.95 -5.69
C GLY A 122 0.97 -11.04 -6.92
N TRP A 123 1.49 -11.57 -8.01
CA TRP A 123 1.53 -10.90 -9.30
C TRP A 123 0.13 -10.91 -9.94
N ARG A 124 -0.29 -9.77 -10.50
CA ARG A 124 -1.58 -9.60 -11.19
C ARG A 124 -2.77 -10.02 -10.33
N VAL A 125 -2.81 -9.55 -9.11
CA VAL A 125 -3.91 -9.83 -8.19
C VAL A 125 -5.21 -9.20 -8.70
N PRO A 126 -6.31 -9.96 -8.80
CA PRO A 126 -7.58 -9.40 -9.27
C PRO A 126 -8.15 -8.35 -8.32
N LEU A 127 -8.65 -7.26 -8.87
CA LEU A 127 -9.38 -6.21 -8.15
C LEU A 127 -10.89 -6.37 -8.31
N ASN A 128 -11.31 -6.78 -9.51
CA ASN A 128 -12.69 -7.01 -9.90
C ASN A 128 -12.72 -7.95 -11.09
N ASP A 129 -13.86 -8.07 -11.77
CA ASP A 129 -14.03 -9.01 -12.89
C ASP A 129 -13.18 -8.67 -14.12
N ARG A 130 -12.61 -7.47 -14.19
CA ARG A 130 -11.95 -6.96 -15.41
C ARG A 130 -10.52 -6.46 -15.18
N GLU A 131 -10.17 -6.11 -13.96
CA GLU A 131 -8.92 -5.40 -13.67
C GLU A 131 -8.06 -6.16 -12.66
N THR A 132 -6.75 -5.99 -12.77
CA THR A 132 -5.76 -6.50 -11.81
C THR A 132 -4.95 -5.34 -11.21
N LEU A 133 -4.40 -5.61 -10.04
CA LEU A 133 -3.52 -4.67 -9.35
C LEU A 133 -2.24 -4.42 -10.14
#